data_41af53c975e91eaa61b3fb46c3aa2627
#
_entry.id   41af53c975e91eaa61b3fb46c3aa2627
#
_cell.length_a   1.000
_cell.length_b   1.000
_cell.length_c   1.000
_cell.angle_alpha   90.00
_cell.angle_beta   90.00
_cell.angle_gamma   90.00
#
_symmetry.space_group_name_H-M   'P 1'
#
loop_
_entity.id
_entity.type
_entity.pdbx_description
1 polymer ?
#
loop_
_entity_poly.entity_id
_entity_poly.type
_entity_poly.pdbx_seq_one_letter_code
_entity_poly.pdbx_strand_id
1 'polypeptide(L)'
;KVHVVGEIMLKGTGIGKLSVTGKVCVGNTNDELKDKFEEGDVLVAEYTDRDLVKYIEKASAVVVEEGGLTSHAAIVALHFKKPTIVGAPNATEILKDGQTVTIDAMSGLVYKGEAKVL
;
A
#
# COMPACT_ATOMS: atom_id res chain seq x y z
N LYS A 1 -3.95 -3.18 -23.86
CA LYS A 1 -4.18 -4.45 -23.22
C LYS A 1 -3.18 -4.66 -22.07
N VAL A 2 -3.68 -4.89 -20.89
CA VAL A 2 -2.84 -5.07 -19.71
C VAL A 2 -2.75 -6.55 -19.38
N HIS A 3 -1.53 -7.06 -19.32
CA HIS A 3 -1.26 -8.41 -18.84
C HIS A 3 -0.47 -8.30 -17.55
N VAL A 4 -0.92 -9.02 -16.53
CA VAL A 4 -0.23 -9.08 -15.28
C VAL A 4 0.19 -10.52 -15.02
N VAL A 5 1.46 -10.71 -14.71
CA VAL A 5 2.02 -12.01 -14.35
C VAL A 5 2.30 -11.98 -12.87
N GLY A 6 1.48 -12.67 -12.08
CA GLY A 6 1.63 -12.71 -10.65
C GLY A 6 0.39 -13.23 -9.95
N GLU A 7 0.56 -13.66 -8.72
CA GLU A 7 -0.53 -14.14 -7.89
C GLU A 7 -1.17 -12.98 -7.15
N ILE A 8 -2.48 -12.83 -7.27
CA ILE A 8 -3.23 -11.80 -6.58
C ILE A 8 -3.38 -12.18 -5.11
N MET A 9 -2.94 -11.31 -4.22
CA MET A 9 -3.07 -11.52 -2.78
C MET A 9 -4.25 -10.78 -2.19
N LEU A 10 -4.51 -9.56 -2.66
CA LEU A 10 -5.57 -8.71 -2.15
C LEU A 10 -6.19 -7.90 -3.26
N LYS A 11 -7.40 -7.43 -2.97
CA LYS A 11 -8.12 -6.52 -3.84
C LYS A 11 -8.77 -5.43 -3.00
N GLY A 12 -8.72 -4.21 -3.48
CA GLY A 12 -9.38 -3.05 -2.85
C GLY A 12 -9.70 -2.02 -3.90
N THR A 13 -9.89 -0.77 -3.45
CA THR A 13 -10.12 0.35 -4.35
C THR A 13 -8.80 1.05 -4.60
N GLY A 14 -8.39 1.11 -5.85
CA GLY A 14 -7.13 1.73 -6.22
C GLY A 14 -7.25 3.23 -6.39
N ILE A 15 -6.20 3.94 -6.00
CA ILE A 15 -6.08 5.39 -6.15
C ILE A 15 -4.75 5.65 -6.85
N GLY A 16 -4.82 6.23 -8.05
CA GLY A 16 -3.64 6.49 -8.85
C GLY A 16 -3.55 5.60 -10.08
N LYS A 17 -2.51 5.79 -10.87
CA LYS A 17 -2.33 5.08 -12.13
C LYS A 17 -1.05 4.25 -12.17
N LEU A 18 -0.22 4.38 -11.14
CA LEU A 18 1.09 3.74 -11.13
C LEU A 18 1.02 2.35 -10.52
N SER A 19 1.98 1.52 -10.90
CA SER A 19 2.24 0.28 -10.18
C SER A 19 3.69 0.32 -9.67
N VAL A 20 3.90 -0.20 -8.48
CA VAL A 20 5.23 -0.23 -7.86
C VAL A 20 5.45 -1.56 -7.19
N THR A 21 6.71 -1.97 -7.10
CA THR A 21 7.11 -3.16 -6.37
C THR A 21 7.96 -2.72 -5.18
N GLY A 22 7.68 -3.27 -4.02
CA GLY A 22 8.43 -2.93 -2.81
C GLY A 22 8.20 -3.94 -1.71
N LYS A 23 8.91 -3.73 -0.60
CA LYS A 23 8.77 -4.58 0.58
C LYS A 23 7.68 -4.05 1.50
N VAL A 24 6.90 -4.95 2.05
CA VAL A 24 5.83 -4.65 2.97
C VAL A 24 6.39 -4.25 4.35
N CYS A 25 5.83 -3.19 4.91
CA CYS A 25 6.05 -2.83 6.31
C CYS A 25 4.68 -2.58 6.93
N VAL A 26 4.28 -3.42 7.88
CA VAL A 26 2.97 -3.37 8.51
C VAL A 26 3.04 -2.63 9.82
N GLY A 27 2.17 -1.65 10.03
CA GLY A 27 2.08 -0.96 11.31
C GLY A 27 0.99 0.09 11.30
N ASN A 28 0.36 0.26 12.46
CA ASN A 28 -0.73 1.22 12.64
C ASN A 28 -0.32 2.45 13.45
N THR A 29 0.88 2.43 14.04
CA THR A 29 1.35 3.52 14.89
C THR A 29 2.80 3.83 14.59
N ASN A 30 3.22 5.04 15.00
CA ASN A 30 4.62 5.43 14.89
C ASN A 30 5.52 4.42 15.62
N ASP A 31 5.11 3.97 16.81
CA ASP A 31 5.92 3.04 17.57
C ASP A 31 6.12 1.71 16.86
N GLU A 32 5.12 1.25 16.11
CA GLU A 32 5.23 0.02 15.34
C GLU A 32 6.13 0.14 14.12
N LEU A 33 6.26 1.34 13.57
CA LEU A 33 6.97 1.57 12.32
C LEU A 33 8.38 2.14 12.49
N LYS A 34 8.63 2.89 13.55
CA LYS A 34 9.85 3.71 13.68
C LYS A 34 11.16 2.93 13.56
N ASP A 35 11.19 1.68 14.01
CA ASP A 35 12.43 0.90 14.00
C ASP A 35 12.57 -0.06 12.82
N LYS A 36 11.54 -0.16 11.98
CA LYS A 36 11.55 -1.13 10.88
C LYS A 36 11.21 -0.55 9.51
N PHE A 37 10.54 0.60 9.47
CA PHE A 37 10.16 1.20 8.19
C PHE A 37 11.38 1.78 7.48
N GLU A 38 11.54 1.42 6.20
CA GLU A 38 12.60 1.95 5.36
C GLU A 38 11.98 2.73 4.20
N GLU A 39 12.68 3.76 3.74
CA GLU A 39 12.21 4.55 2.61
C GLU A 39 12.03 3.65 1.38
N GLY A 40 10.88 3.78 0.72
CA GLY A 40 10.54 2.93 -0.42
C GLY A 40 9.72 1.72 -0.06
N ASP A 41 9.50 1.46 1.24
CA ASP A 41 8.64 0.37 1.65
C ASP A 41 7.18 0.63 1.26
N VAL A 42 6.41 -0.45 1.16
CA VAL A 42 4.96 -0.38 1.01
C VAL A 42 4.37 -0.34 2.42
N LEU A 43 3.75 0.77 2.77
CA LEU A 43 3.11 0.91 4.08
C LEU A 43 1.77 0.18 4.08
N VAL A 44 1.59 -0.74 5.02
CA VAL A 44 0.34 -1.48 5.17
C VAL A 44 -0.20 -1.23 6.57
N ALA A 45 -1.42 -0.74 6.67
CA ALA A 45 -2.04 -0.38 7.95
C ALA A 45 -3.55 -0.64 7.92
N GLU A 46 -4.17 -0.70 9.10
CA GLU A 46 -5.63 -0.76 9.17
C GLU A 46 -6.22 0.59 8.73
N TYR A 47 -5.63 1.67 9.23
CA TYR A 47 -5.98 3.05 8.89
C TYR A 47 -4.76 3.92 9.16
N THR A 48 -4.80 5.16 8.70
CA THR A 48 -3.73 6.11 9.01
C THR A 48 -4.29 7.34 9.68
N ASP A 49 -3.43 8.02 10.42
CA ASP A 49 -3.72 9.31 11.02
C ASP A 49 -2.51 10.23 10.84
N ARG A 50 -2.56 11.39 11.50
CA ARG A 50 -1.51 12.40 11.37
C ARG A 50 -0.11 11.86 11.69
N ASP A 51 0.00 10.94 12.64
CA ASP A 51 1.30 10.40 13.05
C ASP A 51 1.96 9.54 11.97
N LEU A 52 1.20 9.07 11.00
CA LEU A 52 1.73 8.23 9.92
C LEU A 52 2.04 9.00 8.64
N VAL A 53 1.78 10.30 8.59
CA VAL A 53 2.03 11.11 7.38
C VAL A 53 3.46 11.00 6.90
N LYS A 54 4.43 11.06 7.81
CA LYS A 54 5.85 10.96 7.45
C LYS A 54 6.21 9.63 6.79
N TYR A 55 5.52 8.55 7.15
CA TYR A 55 5.74 7.25 6.53
C TYR A 55 5.09 7.17 5.16
N ILE A 56 3.90 7.76 5.01
CA ILE A 56 3.23 7.84 3.71
C ILE A 56 4.12 8.59 2.71
N GLU A 57 4.73 9.69 3.15
CA GLU A 57 5.61 10.48 2.30
C GLU A 57 6.81 9.68 1.81
N LYS A 58 7.36 8.81 2.65
CA LYS A 58 8.55 8.01 2.34
C LYS A 58 8.23 6.67 1.68
N ALA A 59 6.98 6.24 1.74
CA ALA A 59 6.57 4.96 1.17
C ALA A 59 6.54 5.02 -0.36
N SER A 60 6.71 3.86 -0.98
CA SER A 60 6.50 3.74 -2.42
C SER A 60 5.02 3.57 -2.75
N ALA A 61 4.27 3.00 -1.83
CA ALA A 61 2.83 2.77 -1.96
C ALA A 61 2.20 2.60 -0.58
N VAL A 62 0.87 2.71 -0.53
CA VAL A 62 0.12 2.56 0.72
C VAL A 62 -1.05 1.61 0.50
N VAL A 63 -1.25 0.68 1.44
CA VAL A 63 -2.40 -0.24 1.43
C VAL A 63 -3.06 -0.15 2.79
N VAL A 64 -4.35 0.17 2.83
CA VAL A 64 -5.09 0.26 4.09
C VAL A 64 -6.38 -0.54 4.03
N GLU A 65 -6.78 -1.06 5.19
CA GLU A 65 -8.04 -1.80 5.32
C GLU A 65 -9.24 -0.87 5.30
N GLU A 66 -9.09 0.31 5.89
CA GLU A 66 -10.15 1.31 5.88
C GLU A 66 -10.51 1.69 4.45
N GLY A 67 -11.81 1.70 4.16
CA GLY A 67 -12.29 2.06 2.83
C GLY A 67 -12.62 3.53 2.74
N GLY A 68 -12.91 3.96 1.52
CA GLY A 68 -13.39 5.30 1.25
C GLY A 68 -12.34 6.22 0.66
N LEU A 69 -12.76 6.96 -0.35
CA LEU A 69 -11.89 7.89 -1.08
C LEU A 69 -11.65 9.18 -0.31
N THR A 70 -12.37 9.37 0.80
CA THR A 70 -12.21 10.55 1.67
C THR A 70 -11.52 10.19 2.99
N SER A 71 -11.00 8.97 3.12
CA SER A 71 -10.25 8.58 4.31
C SER A 71 -8.95 9.37 4.40
N HIS A 72 -8.37 9.44 5.59
CA HIS A 72 -7.10 10.12 5.80
C HIS A 72 -6.01 9.57 4.87
N ALA A 73 -5.91 8.25 4.78
CA ALA A 73 -4.90 7.62 3.93
C ALA A 73 -5.06 8.02 2.46
N ALA A 74 -6.30 8.04 1.95
CA ALA A 74 -6.56 8.41 0.56
C ALA A 74 -6.18 9.85 0.29
N ILE A 75 -6.54 10.77 1.19
CA ILE A 75 -6.28 12.18 1.01
C ILE A 75 -4.77 12.46 1.04
N VAL A 76 -4.07 11.93 2.04
CA VAL A 76 -2.63 12.16 2.19
C VAL A 76 -1.84 11.52 1.05
N ALA A 77 -2.19 10.29 0.69
CA ALA A 77 -1.52 9.58 -0.40
C ALA A 77 -1.69 10.32 -1.73
N LEU A 78 -2.88 10.85 -1.98
CA LEU A 78 -3.13 11.64 -3.17
C LEU A 78 -2.29 12.90 -3.19
N HIS A 79 -2.15 13.57 -2.03
CA HIS A 79 -1.30 14.75 -1.90
C HIS A 79 0.15 14.45 -2.29
N PHE A 80 0.68 13.32 -1.86
CA PHE A 80 2.05 12.91 -2.18
C PHE A 80 2.15 12.10 -3.47
N LYS A 81 1.03 11.90 -4.16
CA LYS A 81 0.97 11.15 -5.43
C LYS A 81 1.47 9.72 -5.31
N LYS A 82 1.15 9.07 -4.19
CA LYS A 82 1.54 7.69 -3.95
C LYS A 82 0.48 6.73 -4.47
N PRO A 83 0.87 5.66 -5.18
CA PRO A 83 -0.09 4.61 -5.52
C PRO A 83 -0.65 4.02 -4.23
N THR A 84 -1.98 3.90 -4.16
CA THR A 84 -2.65 3.53 -2.91
C THR A 84 -3.82 2.60 -3.18
N ILE A 85 -4.03 1.68 -2.25
CA ILE A 85 -5.22 0.82 -2.26
C ILE A 85 -5.90 0.97 -0.91
N VAL A 86 -7.16 1.37 -0.93
CA VAL A 86 -7.98 1.49 0.27
C VAL A 86 -9.07 0.41 0.25
N GLY A 87 -9.66 0.12 1.41
CA GLY A 87 -10.70 -0.89 1.50
C GLY A 87 -10.20 -2.28 1.19
N ALA A 88 -8.96 -2.60 1.55
CA ALA A 88 -8.37 -3.92 1.34
C ALA A 88 -8.57 -4.77 2.60
N PRO A 89 -9.60 -5.65 2.65
CA PRO A 89 -9.90 -6.39 3.88
C PRO A 89 -8.72 -7.25 4.33
N ASN A 90 -8.44 -7.20 5.63
CA ASN A 90 -7.41 -8.03 6.27
C ASN A 90 -6.00 -7.84 5.72
N ALA A 91 -5.70 -6.68 5.14
CA ALA A 91 -4.39 -6.42 4.55
C ALA A 91 -3.26 -6.60 5.57
N THR A 92 -3.47 -6.14 6.81
CA THR A 92 -2.44 -6.25 7.86
C THR A 92 -2.19 -7.69 8.29
N GLU A 93 -3.12 -8.59 8.03
CA GLU A 93 -2.95 -10.02 8.35
C GLU A 93 -2.38 -10.80 7.16
N ILE A 94 -2.80 -10.45 5.95
CA ILE A 94 -2.41 -11.18 4.74
C ILE A 94 -1.00 -10.80 4.31
N LEU A 95 -0.66 -9.51 4.38
CA LEU A 95 0.67 -9.03 3.98
C LEU A 95 1.59 -9.04 5.19
N LYS A 96 2.80 -9.56 5.01
CA LYS A 96 3.77 -9.74 6.09
C LYS A 96 4.99 -8.86 5.88
N ASP A 97 5.56 -8.38 6.99
CA ASP A 97 6.78 -7.57 6.96
C ASP A 97 7.87 -8.25 6.12
N GLY A 98 8.52 -7.45 5.29
CA GLY A 98 9.64 -7.92 4.48
C GLY A 98 9.24 -8.64 3.20
N GLN A 99 7.96 -8.95 3.03
CA GLN A 99 7.46 -9.60 1.83
C GLN A 99 7.49 -8.64 0.65
N THR A 100 7.99 -9.09 -0.49
CA THR A 100 7.95 -8.29 -1.72
C THR A 100 6.59 -8.42 -2.37
N VAL A 101 5.97 -7.30 -2.70
CA VAL A 101 4.67 -7.25 -3.38
C VAL A 101 4.69 -6.20 -4.47
N THR A 102 3.77 -6.33 -5.40
CA THR A 102 3.54 -5.31 -6.44
C THR A 102 2.16 -4.72 -6.21
N ILE A 103 2.11 -3.40 -6.13
CA ILE A 103 0.87 -2.65 -5.92
C ILE A 103 0.45 -2.06 -7.27
N ASP A 104 -0.69 -2.51 -7.78
CA ASP A 104 -1.26 -1.96 -9.01
C ASP A 104 -2.45 -1.06 -8.62
N ALA A 105 -2.18 0.23 -8.50
CA ALA A 105 -3.20 1.18 -8.04
C ALA A 105 -4.32 1.36 -9.06
N MET A 106 -4.03 1.21 -10.34
CA MET A 106 -5.07 1.40 -11.36
C MET A 106 -6.17 0.34 -11.25
N SER A 107 -5.81 -0.90 -10.99
CA SER A 107 -6.80 -1.99 -10.86
C SER A 107 -7.15 -2.34 -9.42
N GLY A 108 -6.48 -1.74 -8.43
CA GLY A 108 -6.76 -2.01 -7.03
C GLY A 108 -6.31 -3.39 -6.57
N LEU A 109 -5.23 -3.91 -7.15
CA LEU A 109 -4.76 -5.27 -6.87
C LEU A 109 -3.37 -5.26 -6.24
N VAL A 110 -3.13 -6.20 -5.34
CA VAL A 110 -1.82 -6.47 -4.77
C VAL A 110 -1.39 -7.86 -5.22
N TYR A 111 -0.22 -7.93 -5.84
CA TYR A 111 0.35 -9.17 -6.35
C TYR A 111 1.51 -9.62 -5.49
N LYS A 112 1.67 -10.94 -5.34
CA LYS A 112 2.79 -11.52 -4.64
C LYS A 112 4.06 -11.36 -5.48
N GLY A 113 5.13 -10.90 -4.85
CA GLY A 113 6.41 -10.76 -5.50
C GLY A 113 6.44 -9.64 -6.52
N GLU A 114 7.38 -9.72 -7.44
CA GLU A 114 7.50 -8.77 -8.53
C GLU A 114 6.60 -9.22 -9.67
N ALA A 115 5.50 -8.49 -9.88
CA ALA A 115 4.58 -8.78 -10.97
C ALA A 115 4.79 -7.76 -12.09
N LYS A 116 4.69 -8.23 -13.32
CA LYS A 116 4.83 -7.38 -14.48
C LYS A 116 3.44 -6.93 -14.94
N VAL A 117 3.21 -5.63 -14.90
CA VAL A 117 1.99 -5.03 -15.43
C VAL A 117 2.32 -4.51 -16.82
N LEU A 118 1.74 -5.12 -17.82
CA LEU A 118 2.03 -4.81 -19.22
C LEU A 118 0.96 -3.93 -19.85
#